data_8476ed793eec1a4cfa2d094ba915c754
#
_entry.id   8476ed793eec1a4cfa2d094ba915c754
#
_cell.length_a   1.000
_cell.length_b   1.000
_cell.length_c   1.000
_cell.angle_alpha   90.00
_cell.angle_beta   90.00
_cell.angle_gamma   90.00
#
_symmetry.space_group_name_H-M   'P 1'
#
loop_
_entity.id
_entity.type
_entity.pdbx_description
1 polymer ?
#
loop_
_entity_poly.entity_id
_entity_poly.type
_entity_poly.pdbx_seq_one_letter_code
_entity_poly.pdbx_strand_id
1 'polypeptide(L)'
;MTLSIIICSYNRASYISDALTSLYVQSSGLDNFEVIFVDNNSTDNTKEVYAQWRQTNTNGQFTFISEMQQGASFARNTGAAIAKGEWVCFMDDDAVATTDYVKNIIKHIQDQPFIVGFGGRIIPKYIPAEPKWMSYYVSSLVGNFDYASTACAFENGKYPLESNMIVKKSVYDQIGGFNVNLPGVVGTLRIGGEGKELFYKIIALGHTIYYDPSICVHHVVEVKKLTSEYMYRVASGIGRGEKTRTLNISNGAYLMKILEYLLKFGAAIVLGIKYILQGTPAKARPVIQFRVDALKGLLGK
;
A
#
# COMPACT_ATOMS: atom_id res chain seq x y z
N MET A 1 -15.45 -3.95 -19.20
CA MET A 1 -14.75 -3.17 -18.15
C MET A 1 -13.33 -3.70 -18.01
N THR A 2 -12.33 -2.85 -18.19
CA THR A 2 -10.93 -3.30 -18.11
C THR A 2 -10.40 -3.23 -16.67
N LEU A 3 -10.76 -2.18 -15.92
CA LEU A 3 -10.14 -1.89 -14.64
C LEU A 3 -11.19 -1.53 -13.58
N SER A 4 -11.07 -2.11 -12.39
CA SER A 4 -11.77 -1.65 -11.18
C SER A 4 -10.75 -1.13 -10.18
N ILE A 5 -10.86 0.14 -9.81
CA ILE A 5 -9.99 0.77 -8.80
C ILE A 5 -10.74 0.72 -7.46
N ILE A 6 -10.14 0.09 -6.48
CA ILE A 6 -10.71 -0.13 -5.15
C ILE A 6 -9.99 0.78 -4.17
N ILE A 7 -10.75 1.67 -3.52
CA ILE A 7 -10.28 2.56 -2.46
C ILE A 7 -10.97 2.14 -1.16
N CYS A 8 -10.18 1.75 -0.16
CA CYS A 8 -10.69 1.39 1.16
C CYS A 8 -10.38 2.50 2.16
N SER A 9 -11.38 2.90 2.95
CA SER A 9 -11.24 3.98 3.92
C SER A 9 -11.78 3.59 5.29
N TYR A 10 -11.13 4.08 6.34
CA TYR A 10 -11.56 3.95 7.72
C TYR A 10 -11.20 5.20 8.51
N ASN A 11 -12.23 5.98 8.92
CA ASN A 11 -12.07 7.22 9.69
C ASN A 11 -11.08 8.21 9.04
N ARG A 12 -11.30 8.49 7.74
CA ARG A 12 -10.41 9.32 6.92
C ARG A 12 -11.13 10.32 6.01
N ALA A 13 -12.28 10.83 6.46
CA ALA A 13 -13.10 11.77 5.71
C ALA A 13 -12.34 12.93 5.05
N SER A 14 -11.26 13.42 5.70
CA SER A 14 -10.47 14.55 5.20
C SER A 14 -9.65 14.27 3.94
N TYR A 15 -9.45 13.00 3.56
CA TYR A 15 -8.59 12.63 2.42
C TYR A 15 -9.37 12.19 1.18
N ILE A 16 -10.57 11.63 1.38
CA ILE A 16 -11.27 10.91 0.31
C ILE A 16 -11.63 11.78 -0.88
N SER A 17 -11.91 13.07 -0.67
CA SER A 17 -12.26 13.98 -1.77
C SER A 17 -11.12 14.15 -2.77
N ASP A 18 -9.88 14.29 -2.31
CA ASP A 18 -8.72 14.43 -3.19
C ASP A 18 -8.43 13.13 -3.96
N ALA A 19 -8.48 11.99 -3.28
CA ALA A 19 -8.28 10.68 -3.90
C ALA A 19 -9.33 10.43 -4.99
N LEU A 20 -10.62 10.62 -4.68
CA LEU A 20 -11.72 10.45 -5.63
C LEU A 20 -11.64 11.43 -6.79
N THR A 21 -11.35 12.72 -6.53
CA THR A 21 -11.24 13.74 -7.56
C THR A 21 -10.11 13.45 -8.53
N SER A 22 -8.97 12.92 -8.04
CA SER A 22 -7.84 12.56 -8.89
C SER A 22 -8.17 11.46 -9.93
N LEU A 23 -9.14 10.61 -9.62
CA LEU A 23 -9.66 9.60 -10.54
C LEU A 23 -10.82 10.13 -11.38
N TYR A 24 -11.66 10.98 -10.78
CA TYR A 24 -12.83 11.55 -11.47
C TYR A 24 -12.44 12.38 -12.69
N VAL A 25 -11.40 13.20 -12.58
CA VAL A 25 -10.92 14.00 -13.73
C VAL A 25 -10.42 13.15 -14.90
N GLN A 26 -10.08 11.88 -14.65
CA GLN A 26 -9.66 10.92 -15.67
C GLN A 26 -10.83 10.14 -16.28
N SER A 27 -12.05 10.25 -15.72
CA SER A 27 -13.25 9.58 -16.27
C SER A 27 -13.76 10.25 -17.55
N SER A 28 -13.35 11.49 -17.83
CA SER A 28 -13.65 12.17 -19.07
C SER A 28 -12.86 11.56 -20.23
N GLY A 29 -13.52 10.75 -21.05
CA GLY A 29 -12.92 10.07 -22.21
C GLY A 29 -12.35 8.67 -21.94
N LEU A 30 -12.55 8.11 -20.75
CA LEU A 30 -12.14 6.76 -20.39
C LEU A 30 -13.33 5.99 -19.79
N ASP A 31 -14.08 5.27 -20.61
CA ASP A 31 -15.26 4.51 -20.17
C ASP A 31 -14.93 3.10 -19.65
N ASN A 32 -13.66 2.72 -19.66
CA ASN A 32 -13.22 1.35 -19.39
C ASN A 32 -12.81 1.08 -17.96
N PHE A 33 -13.08 1.99 -17.00
CA PHE A 33 -12.81 1.75 -15.59
C PHE A 33 -13.97 2.18 -14.68
N GLU A 34 -13.98 1.61 -13.49
CA GLU A 34 -14.86 1.99 -12.38
C GLU A 34 -14.04 2.23 -11.12
N VAL A 35 -14.61 2.98 -10.19
CA VAL A 35 -14.05 3.20 -8.84
C VAL A 35 -15.03 2.63 -7.82
N ILE A 36 -14.54 1.77 -6.96
CA ILE A 36 -15.29 1.17 -5.84
C ILE A 36 -14.70 1.72 -4.56
N PHE A 37 -15.47 2.59 -3.91
CA PHE A 37 -15.12 3.12 -2.60
C PHE A 37 -15.73 2.25 -1.51
N VAL A 38 -14.88 1.67 -0.67
CA VAL A 38 -15.27 0.78 0.42
C VAL A 38 -15.06 1.49 1.75
N ASP A 39 -16.14 1.85 2.41
CA ASP A 39 -16.13 2.33 3.79
C ASP A 39 -16.02 1.14 4.75
N ASN A 40 -14.90 1.05 5.46
CA ASN A 40 -14.62 -0.06 6.36
C ASN A 40 -15.10 0.23 7.79
N ASN A 41 -16.43 0.44 7.92
CA ASN A 41 -17.09 0.69 9.20
C ASN A 41 -16.59 1.98 9.89
N SER A 42 -16.49 3.08 9.15
CA SER A 42 -16.11 4.38 9.70
C SER A 42 -17.15 4.90 10.69
N THR A 43 -16.67 5.62 11.70
CA THR A 43 -17.48 6.29 12.72
C THR A 43 -17.42 7.82 12.61
N ASP A 44 -16.59 8.33 11.68
CA ASP A 44 -16.54 9.74 11.32
C ASP A 44 -17.52 10.03 10.15
N ASN A 45 -17.48 11.22 9.59
CA ASN A 45 -18.33 11.65 8.49
C ASN A 45 -17.84 11.19 7.08
N THR A 46 -17.11 10.07 6.99
CA THR A 46 -16.62 9.52 5.70
C THR A 46 -17.75 9.31 4.69
N LYS A 47 -18.87 8.72 5.12
CA LYS A 47 -20.02 8.45 4.25
C LYS A 47 -20.66 9.73 3.72
N GLU A 48 -20.85 10.72 4.58
CA GLU A 48 -21.42 12.01 4.24
C GLU A 48 -20.52 12.78 3.26
N VAL A 49 -19.21 12.76 3.48
CA VAL A 49 -18.24 13.42 2.57
C VAL A 49 -18.25 12.75 1.19
N TYR A 50 -18.31 11.41 1.12
CA TYR A 50 -18.47 10.72 -0.15
C TYR A 50 -19.78 11.13 -0.85
N ALA A 51 -20.90 11.14 -0.14
CA ALA A 51 -22.19 11.50 -0.69
C ALA A 51 -22.23 12.93 -1.23
N GLN A 52 -21.68 13.90 -0.47
CA GLN A 52 -21.54 15.30 -0.90
C GLN A 52 -20.64 15.42 -2.13
N TRP A 53 -19.49 14.74 -2.14
CA TRP A 53 -18.58 14.71 -3.27
C TRP A 53 -19.29 14.17 -4.52
N ARG A 54 -20.08 13.11 -4.39
CA ARG A 54 -20.80 12.47 -5.51
C ARG A 54 -21.91 13.33 -6.08
N GLN A 55 -22.55 14.21 -5.29
CA GLN A 55 -23.58 15.13 -5.77
C GLN A 55 -23.05 16.12 -6.82
N THR A 56 -21.80 16.54 -6.70
CA THR A 56 -21.15 17.48 -7.62
C THR A 56 -20.35 16.80 -8.73
N ASN A 57 -20.00 15.52 -8.56
CA ASN A 57 -19.16 14.73 -9.46
C ASN A 57 -19.97 13.57 -10.04
N THR A 58 -20.91 13.84 -10.94
CA THR A 58 -21.93 12.89 -11.43
C THR A 58 -21.46 11.92 -12.51
N ASN A 59 -20.37 12.25 -13.23
CA ASN A 59 -19.84 11.41 -14.29
C ASN A 59 -19.04 10.22 -13.76
N GLY A 60 -18.76 9.26 -14.64
CA GLY A 60 -17.99 8.06 -14.33
C GLY A 60 -18.73 7.05 -13.45
N GLN A 61 -18.17 5.86 -13.37
CA GLN A 61 -18.73 4.75 -12.59
C GLN A 61 -18.09 4.73 -11.20
N PHE A 62 -18.74 5.36 -10.22
CA PHE A 62 -18.29 5.42 -8.83
C PHE A 62 -19.34 4.77 -7.93
N THR A 63 -18.97 3.69 -7.25
CA THR A 63 -19.82 2.91 -6.37
C THR A 63 -19.35 3.03 -4.93
N PHE A 64 -20.28 3.25 -3.98
CA PHE A 64 -20.02 3.21 -2.55
C PHE A 64 -20.57 1.92 -1.97
N ILE A 65 -19.77 1.23 -1.15
CA ILE A 65 -20.23 0.10 -0.35
C ILE A 65 -19.63 0.19 1.05
N SER A 66 -20.26 -0.50 2.00
CA SER A 66 -19.76 -0.60 3.37
C SER A 66 -19.32 -2.03 3.68
N GLU A 67 -18.16 -2.18 4.33
CA GLU A 67 -17.67 -3.43 4.89
C GLU A 67 -17.65 -3.31 6.43
N MET A 68 -18.49 -4.11 7.10
CA MET A 68 -18.68 -4.02 8.55
C MET A 68 -17.56 -4.71 9.35
N GLN A 69 -16.86 -5.68 8.75
CA GLN A 69 -15.71 -6.32 9.38
C GLN A 69 -14.49 -5.43 9.22
N GLN A 70 -14.01 -4.90 10.34
CA GLN A 70 -12.91 -3.95 10.33
C GLN A 70 -11.58 -4.63 9.94
N GLY A 71 -10.89 -4.03 8.97
CA GLY A 71 -9.60 -4.45 8.47
C GLY A 71 -9.44 -4.25 6.96
N ALA A 72 -8.31 -3.72 6.54
CA ALA A 72 -8.06 -3.41 5.13
C ALA A 72 -8.20 -4.62 4.19
N SER A 73 -7.83 -5.82 4.67
CA SER A 73 -7.99 -7.06 3.90
C SER A 73 -9.46 -7.41 3.66
N PHE A 74 -10.35 -7.22 4.66
CA PHE A 74 -11.78 -7.40 4.48
C PHE A 74 -12.33 -6.41 3.46
N ALA A 75 -12.03 -5.12 3.63
CA ALA A 75 -12.51 -4.07 2.76
C ALA A 75 -12.05 -4.28 1.30
N ARG A 76 -10.77 -4.63 1.08
CA ARG A 76 -10.24 -4.90 -0.27
C ARG A 76 -10.91 -6.12 -0.91
N ASN A 77 -11.13 -7.19 -0.15
CA ASN A 77 -11.83 -8.38 -0.64
C ASN A 77 -13.29 -8.06 -1.01
N THR A 78 -13.98 -7.28 -0.18
CA THR A 78 -15.36 -6.86 -0.44
C THR A 78 -15.44 -5.98 -1.71
N GLY A 79 -14.51 -5.05 -1.90
CA GLY A 79 -14.42 -4.28 -3.13
C GLY A 79 -14.13 -5.14 -4.35
N ALA A 80 -13.19 -6.09 -4.24
CA ALA A 80 -12.82 -6.98 -5.33
C ALA A 80 -13.97 -7.95 -5.72
N ALA A 81 -14.83 -8.34 -4.76
CA ALA A 81 -15.95 -9.24 -5.01
C ALA A 81 -16.99 -8.63 -5.96
N ILE A 82 -17.20 -7.30 -5.92
CA ILE A 82 -18.16 -6.61 -6.80
C ILE A 82 -17.52 -6.00 -8.04
N ALA A 83 -16.19 -6.06 -8.15
CA ALA A 83 -15.42 -5.51 -9.24
C ALA A 83 -15.77 -6.18 -10.57
N LYS A 84 -16.09 -5.36 -11.60
CA LYS A 84 -16.46 -5.80 -12.95
C LYS A 84 -15.26 -5.81 -13.91
N GLY A 85 -14.15 -5.17 -13.53
CA GLY A 85 -12.94 -5.10 -14.33
C GLY A 85 -12.22 -6.45 -14.42
N GLU A 86 -11.57 -6.70 -15.54
CA GLU A 86 -10.65 -7.83 -15.70
C GLU A 86 -9.42 -7.68 -14.78
N TRP A 87 -9.14 -6.46 -14.38
CA TRP A 87 -8.06 -6.09 -13.49
C TRP A 87 -8.60 -5.33 -12.26
N VAL A 88 -8.05 -5.63 -11.11
CA VAL A 88 -8.30 -4.89 -9.86
C VAL A 88 -7.06 -4.10 -9.48
N CYS A 89 -7.26 -2.81 -9.22
CA CYS A 89 -6.25 -1.91 -8.71
C CYS A 89 -6.62 -1.52 -7.28
N PHE A 90 -5.67 -1.57 -6.37
CA PHE A 90 -5.85 -1.10 -5.01
C PHE A 90 -5.08 0.19 -4.82
N MET A 91 -5.77 1.22 -4.33
CA MET A 91 -5.23 2.54 -4.04
C MET A 91 -5.69 2.98 -2.65
N ASP A 92 -4.79 3.57 -1.86
CA ASP A 92 -5.16 4.08 -0.54
C ASP A 92 -6.00 5.37 -0.64
N ASP A 93 -6.81 5.64 0.37
CA ASP A 93 -7.70 6.81 0.46
C ASP A 93 -6.95 8.13 0.63
N ASP A 94 -5.67 8.09 0.97
CA ASP A 94 -4.75 9.22 1.06
C ASP A 94 -3.70 9.25 -0.07
N ALA A 95 -3.97 8.51 -1.14
CA ALA A 95 -3.21 8.56 -2.38
C ALA A 95 -3.93 9.40 -3.43
N VAL A 96 -3.19 10.26 -4.13
CA VAL A 96 -3.69 11.11 -5.22
C VAL A 96 -3.04 10.66 -6.52
N ALA A 97 -3.83 10.17 -7.44
CA ALA A 97 -3.37 9.68 -8.75
C ALA A 97 -2.84 10.82 -9.62
N THR A 98 -1.75 10.57 -10.37
CA THR A 98 -1.28 11.52 -11.40
C THR A 98 -2.24 11.56 -12.59
N THR A 99 -2.16 12.62 -13.42
CA THR A 99 -3.12 12.91 -14.51
C THR A 99 -3.33 11.75 -15.48
N ASP A 100 -2.28 10.99 -15.83
CA ASP A 100 -2.36 9.88 -16.78
C ASP A 100 -2.40 8.50 -16.09
N TYR A 101 -2.73 8.43 -14.82
CA TYR A 101 -2.63 7.20 -14.01
C TYR A 101 -3.43 6.04 -14.62
N VAL A 102 -4.73 6.24 -14.87
CA VAL A 102 -5.61 5.21 -15.45
C VAL A 102 -5.18 4.86 -16.88
N LYS A 103 -4.83 5.86 -17.68
CA LYS A 103 -4.33 5.66 -19.04
C LYS A 103 -3.06 4.82 -19.07
N ASN A 104 -2.13 5.10 -18.17
CA ASN A 104 -0.86 4.35 -18.06
C ASN A 104 -1.09 2.90 -17.60
N ILE A 105 -2.02 2.66 -16.66
CA ILE A 105 -2.43 1.29 -16.27
C ILE A 105 -2.97 0.53 -17.47
N ILE A 106 -3.95 1.11 -18.20
CA ILE A 106 -4.58 0.47 -19.35
C ILE A 106 -3.54 0.20 -20.45
N LYS A 107 -2.68 1.18 -20.73
CA LYS A 107 -1.59 1.02 -21.68
C LYS A 107 -0.65 -0.11 -21.29
N HIS A 108 -0.22 -0.18 -20.02
CA HIS A 108 0.68 -1.23 -19.53
C HIS A 108 0.04 -2.63 -19.69
N ILE A 109 -1.26 -2.77 -19.41
CA ILE A 109 -2.01 -4.01 -19.63
C ILE A 109 -2.03 -4.40 -21.10
N GLN A 110 -2.24 -3.45 -22.01
CA GLN A 110 -2.29 -3.69 -23.46
C GLN A 110 -0.93 -4.06 -24.04
N ASP A 111 0.13 -3.36 -23.60
CA ASP A 111 1.49 -3.58 -24.07
C ASP A 111 2.10 -4.92 -23.55
N GLN A 112 1.56 -5.46 -22.46
CA GLN A 112 2.09 -6.62 -21.75
C GLN A 112 1.00 -7.68 -21.49
N PRO A 113 0.47 -8.36 -22.51
CA PRO A 113 -0.72 -9.22 -22.39
C PRO A 113 -0.54 -10.45 -21.49
N PHE A 114 0.70 -10.83 -21.18
CA PHE A 114 1.01 -12.03 -20.37
C PHE A 114 1.24 -11.73 -18.89
N ILE A 115 1.24 -10.46 -18.48
CA ILE A 115 1.38 -10.13 -17.08
C ILE A 115 0.11 -10.47 -16.29
N VAL A 116 0.27 -10.68 -14.99
CA VAL A 116 -0.87 -10.94 -14.08
C VAL A 116 -0.86 -10.01 -12.86
N GLY A 117 0.23 -9.30 -12.62
CA GLY A 117 0.37 -8.38 -11.51
C GLY A 117 1.51 -7.40 -11.72
N PHE A 118 1.28 -6.18 -11.32
CA PHE A 118 2.27 -5.11 -11.37
C PHE A 118 1.93 -4.02 -10.36
N GLY A 119 2.82 -3.08 -10.19
CA GLY A 119 2.56 -1.88 -9.40
C GLY A 119 3.38 -0.71 -9.88
N GLY A 120 3.08 0.44 -9.31
CA GLY A 120 3.67 1.69 -9.73
C GLY A 120 4.45 2.40 -8.64
N ARG A 121 4.87 3.61 -9.00
CA ARG A 121 5.59 4.53 -8.14
C ARG A 121 4.66 5.14 -7.09
N ILE A 122 5.16 5.31 -5.87
CA ILE A 122 4.49 6.04 -4.81
C ILE A 122 5.44 7.09 -4.29
N ILE A 123 5.04 8.36 -4.39
CA ILE A 123 5.85 9.50 -3.96
C ILE A 123 5.17 10.15 -2.75
N PRO A 124 5.84 10.24 -1.59
CA PRO A 124 5.30 10.96 -0.44
C PRO A 124 5.14 12.47 -0.75
N LYS A 125 3.95 12.99 -0.50
CA LYS A 125 3.66 14.44 -0.50
C LYS A 125 3.59 14.91 0.94
N TYR A 126 4.71 15.40 1.45
CA TYR A 126 4.80 15.88 2.82
C TYR A 126 4.07 17.21 3.03
N ILE A 127 3.28 17.31 4.09
CA ILE A 127 2.56 18.52 4.47
C ILE A 127 2.91 18.85 5.93
N PRO A 128 3.52 20.04 6.21
CA PRO A 128 3.87 21.09 5.25
C PRO A 128 5.15 20.84 4.45
N ALA A 129 6.08 20.00 4.94
CA ALA A 129 7.36 19.70 4.30
C ALA A 129 7.99 18.41 4.82
N GLU A 130 8.92 17.84 4.04
CA GLU A 130 9.72 16.70 4.47
C GLU A 130 10.60 17.04 5.68
N PRO A 131 10.54 16.28 6.78
CA PRO A 131 11.36 16.57 7.95
C PRO A 131 12.84 16.22 7.69
N LYS A 132 13.75 17.01 8.27
CA LYS A 132 15.20 16.83 8.12
C LYS A 132 15.72 15.46 8.56
N TRP A 133 14.99 14.77 9.45
CA TRP A 133 15.34 13.44 9.93
C TRP A 133 14.87 12.32 9.00
N MET A 134 14.03 12.62 8.00
CA MET A 134 13.57 11.62 7.04
C MET A 134 14.74 11.15 6.17
N SER A 135 14.80 9.86 5.95
CA SER A 135 15.76 9.24 5.05
C SER A 135 15.03 8.30 4.09
N TYR A 136 15.65 7.98 2.97
CA TYR A 136 15.09 7.04 1.99
C TYR A 136 14.61 5.73 2.65
N TYR A 137 15.37 5.20 3.62
CA TYR A 137 15.02 3.94 4.29
C TYR A 137 13.84 4.06 5.26
N VAL A 138 13.68 5.21 5.90
CA VAL A 138 12.56 5.47 6.82
C VAL A 138 11.31 5.89 6.06
N SER A 139 11.45 6.55 4.93
CA SER A 139 10.33 7.03 4.12
C SER A 139 9.43 5.90 3.58
N SER A 140 9.95 4.66 3.53
CA SER A 140 9.12 3.48 3.23
C SER A 140 7.99 3.26 4.25
N LEU A 141 8.14 3.74 5.50
CA LEU A 141 7.07 3.68 6.52
C LEU A 141 5.91 4.64 6.24
N VAL A 142 6.12 5.61 5.37
CA VAL A 142 5.11 6.56 4.92
C VAL A 142 4.81 6.41 3.42
N GLY A 143 5.03 5.21 2.88
CA GLY A 143 4.60 4.81 1.55
C GLY A 143 5.56 5.20 0.42
N ASN A 144 6.78 5.68 0.68
CA ASN A 144 7.74 5.94 -0.40
C ASN A 144 8.13 4.64 -1.11
N PHE A 145 7.87 4.58 -2.42
CA PHE A 145 8.22 3.44 -3.25
C PHE A 145 8.57 3.89 -4.66
N ASP A 146 9.87 4.03 -4.92
CA ASP A 146 10.43 4.32 -6.24
C ASP A 146 11.50 3.26 -6.53
N TYR A 147 11.07 2.18 -7.22
CA TYR A 147 11.89 0.98 -7.37
C TYR A 147 12.90 1.11 -8.49
N ALA A 148 12.50 1.67 -9.63
CA ALA A 148 13.34 1.82 -10.81
C ALA A 148 12.92 3.03 -11.65
N SER A 149 13.83 3.52 -12.50
CA SER A 149 13.55 4.64 -13.42
C SER A 149 12.76 4.25 -14.67
N THR A 150 12.74 2.94 -15.00
CA THR A 150 12.04 2.36 -16.16
C THR A 150 11.20 1.16 -15.73
N ALA A 151 10.25 0.77 -16.56
CA ALA A 151 9.44 -0.42 -16.33
C ALA A 151 10.34 -1.68 -16.36
N CYS A 152 10.17 -2.56 -15.36
CA CYS A 152 10.97 -3.77 -15.21
C CYS A 152 10.25 -4.83 -14.35
N ALA A 153 10.76 -6.04 -14.34
CA ALA A 153 10.34 -7.06 -13.39
C ALA A 153 10.84 -6.74 -11.98
N PHE A 154 10.06 -7.10 -10.96
CA PHE A 154 10.57 -7.09 -9.59
C PHE A 154 11.52 -8.25 -9.36
N GLU A 155 12.62 -7.95 -8.69
CA GLU A 155 13.66 -8.91 -8.31
C GLU A 155 13.81 -9.01 -6.79
N ASN A 156 14.53 -10.04 -6.32
CA ASN A 156 14.92 -10.19 -4.92
C ASN A 156 13.76 -10.13 -3.92
N GLY A 157 12.60 -10.68 -4.31
CA GLY A 157 11.41 -10.73 -3.47
C GLY A 157 10.76 -9.37 -3.23
N LYS A 158 11.01 -8.39 -4.09
CA LYS A 158 10.27 -7.12 -4.10
C LYS A 158 8.89 -7.33 -4.73
N TYR A 159 7.97 -6.46 -4.36
CA TYR A 159 6.57 -6.52 -4.77
C TYR A 159 5.94 -5.11 -4.67
N PRO A 160 4.82 -4.85 -5.36
CA PRO A 160 4.08 -3.60 -5.25
C PRO A 160 3.55 -3.34 -3.83
N LEU A 161 3.45 -2.09 -3.43
CA LEU A 161 2.80 -1.70 -2.18
C LEU A 161 1.30 -1.46 -2.39
N GLU A 162 0.55 -1.63 -1.31
CA GLU A 162 -0.92 -1.64 -1.27
C GLU A 162 -1.55 -0.34 -1.79
N SER A 163 -0.84 0.78 -1.70
CA SER A 163 -1.30 2.09 -2.21
C SER A 163 -1.28 2.19 -3.74
N ASN A 164 -0.63 1.26 -4.46
CA ASN A 164 -0.50 1.30 -5.92
C ASN A 164 -0.15 -0.07 -6.48
N MET A 165 -1.07 -1.02 -6.37
CA MET A 165 -0.88 -2.38 -6.88
C MET A 165 -2.05 -2.81 -7.74
N ILE A 166 -1.73 -3.51 -8.83
CA ILE A 166 -2.69 -3.96 -9.83
C ILE A 166 -2.52 -5.47 -10.04
N VAL A 167 -3.62 -6.21 -10.06
CA VAL A 167 -3.64 -7.67 -10.22
C VAL A 167 -4.76 -8.06 -11.18
N LYS A 168 -4.49 -9.04 -12.04
CA LYS A 168 -5.52 -9.65 -12.89
C LYS A 168 -6.55 -10.36 -12.01
N LYS A 169 -7.84 -9.99 -12.16
CA LYS A 169 -8.90 -10.44 -11.26
C LYS A 169 -9.01 -11.96 -11.17
N SER A 170 -8.86 -12.66 -12.29
CA SER A 170 -8.88 -14.13 -12.29
C SER A 170 -7.78 -14.78 -11.43
N VAL A 171 -6.58 -14.17 -11.40
CA VAL A 171 -5.48 -14.64 -10.54
C VAL A 171 -5.71 -14.26 -9.09
N TYR A 172 -6.25 -13.04 -8.84
CA TYR A 172 -6.66 -12.62 -7.51
C TYR A 172 -7.69 -13.58 -6.90
N ASP A 173 -8.71 -13.96 -7.66
CA ASP A 173 -9.74 -14.91 -7.24
C ASP A 173 -9.17 -16.32 -7.02
N GLN A 174 -8.28 -16.79 -7.91
CA GLN A 174 -7.61 -18.09 -7.81
C GLN A 174 -6.82 -18.26 -6.51
N ILE A 175 -6.13 -17.21 -6.05
CA ILE A 175 -5.34 -17.26 -4.81
C ILE A 175 -6.16 -16.98 -3.55
N GLY A 176 -7.47 -16.72 -3.68
CA GLY A 176 -8.38 -16.42 -2.58
C GLY A 176 -8.27 -15.01 -2.02
N GLY A 177 -7.72 -14.06 -2.78
CA GLY A 177 -7.58 -12.67 -2.39
C GLY A 177 -6.64 -12.41 -1.21
N PHE A 178 -6.90 -11.32 -0.48
CA PHE A 178 -6.15 -10.96 0.72
C PHE A 178 -6.46 -11.89 1.89
N ASN A 179 -5.43 -12.26 2.62
CA ASN A 179 -5.56 -13.04 3.83
C ASN A 179 -6.11 -12.19 4.99
N VAL A 180 -7.31 -12.49 5.44
CA VAL A 180 -7.98 -11.76 6.52
C VAL A 180 -7.31 -11.93 7.90
N ASN A 181 -6.42 -12.91 8.08
CA ASN A 181 -5.57 -13.03 9.25
C ASN A 181 -4.42 -11.99 9.28
N LEU A 182 -4.23 -11.27 8.18
CA LEU A 182 -3.39 -10.09 8.06
C LEU A 182 -4.29 -8.87 7.76
N PRO A 183 -5.08 -8.41 8.73
CA PRO A 183 -6.17 -7.48 8.47
C PRO A 183 -5.70 -6.04 8.14
N GLY A 184 -4.40 -5.74 8.28
CA GLY A 184 -3.91 -4.38 8.23
C GLY A 184 -4.16 -3.63 9.54
N VAL A 185 -5.10 -2.71 9.57
CA VAL A 185 -5.47 -1.94 10.78
C VAL A 185 -6.82 -2.40 11.31
N VAL A 186 -6.86 -2.76 12.60
CA VAL A 186 -8.08 -3.06 13.36
C VAL A 186 -8.02 -2.29 14.68
N GLY A 187 -8.87 -1.28 14.84
CA GLY A 187 -8.78 -0.36 15.97
C GLY A 187 -7.40 0.31 16.03
N THR A 188 -6.69 0.11 17.14
CA THR A 188 -5.31 0.60 17.33
C THR A 188 -4.23 -0.38 16.87
N LEU A 189 -4.58 -1.65 16.67
CA LEU A 189 -3.65 -2.69 16.26
C LEU A 189 -3.38 -2.62 14.75
N ARG A 190 -2.12 -2.75 14.36
CA ARG A 190 -1.69 -2.94 12.97
C ARG A 190 -0.96 -4.27 12.82
N ILE A 191 -1.42 -5.08 11.85
CA ILE A 191 -0.79 -6.32 11.40
C ILE A 191 -0.67 -6.20 9.90
N GLY A 192 0.49 -5.77 9.40
CA GLY A 192 0.73 -5.55 7.98
C GLY A 192 1.25 -6.80 7.28
N GLY A 193 1.52 -6.67 5.97
CA GLY A 193 2.10 -7.73 5.15
C GLY A 193 1.08 -8.46 4.28
N GLU A 194 -0.16 -7.96 4.24
CA GLU A 194 -1.24 -8.48 3.41
C GLU A 194 -0.90 -8.44 1.92
N GLY A 195 -0.39 -7.33 1.42
CA GLY A 195 0.06 -7.21 0.03
C GLY A 195 1.27 -8.09 -0.28
N LYS A 196 2.20 -8.21 0.68
CA LYS A 196 3.35 -9.12 0.54
C LYS A 196 2.92 -10.56 0.35
N GLU A 197 1.99 -11.04 1.19
CA GLU A 197 1.49 -12.40 1.10
C GLU A 197 0.75 -12.63 -0.23
N LEU A 198 -0.08 -11.67 -0.64
CA LEU A 198 -0.80 -11.73 -1.92
C LEU A 198 0.18 -11.97 -3.08
N PHE A 199 1.21 -11.11 -3.21
CA PHE A 199 2.17 -11.24 -4.31
C PHE A 199 3.06 -12.49 -4.19
N TYR A 200 3.38 -12.94 -2.99
CA TYR A 200 4.11 -14.20 -2.82
C TYR A 200 3.30 -15.42 -3.26
N LYS A 201 1.97 -15.42 -3.04
CA LYS A 201 1.09 -16.45 -3.60
C LYS A 201 1.10 -16.44 -5.14
N ILE A 202 1.05 -15.24 -5.74
CA ILE A 202 1.11 -15.08 -7.21
C ILE A 202 2.46 -15.57 -7.77
N ILE A 203 3.57 -15.21 -7.12
CA ILE A 203 4.91 -15.66 -7.50
C ILE A 203 5.05 -17.19 -7.35
N ALA A 204 4.46 -17.78 -6.32
CA ALA A 204 4.45 -19.23 -6.11
C ALA A 204 3.69 -20.00 -7.19
N LEU A 205 2.78 -19.35 -7.92
CA LEU A 205 2.16 -19.90 -9.13
C LEU A 205 3.05 -19.81 -10.39
N GLY A 206 4.27 -19.28 -10.26
CA GLY A 206 5.22 -19.13 -11.37
C GLY A 206 5.11 -17.81 -12.13
N HIS A 207 4.31 -16.85 -11.65
CA HIS A 207 4.16 -15.57 -12.32
C HIS A 207 5.22 -14.56 -11.92
N THR A 208 5.66 -13.76 -12.89
CA THR A 208 6.53 -12.60 -12.67
C THR A 208 5.67 -11.36 -12.39
N ILE A 209 6.10 -10.55 -11.44
CA ILE A 209 5.45 -9.28 -11.08
C ILE A 209 6.29 -8.13 -11.60
N TYR A 210 5.64 -7.08 -12.09
CA TYR A 210 6.29 -5.96 -12.76
C TYR A 210 6.10 -4.63 -12.03
N TYR A 211 7.01 -3.71 -12.31
CA TYR A 211 6.97 -2.32 -11.88
C TYR A 211 6.91 -1.39 -13.08
N ASP A 212 6.09 -0.36 -13.01
CA ASP A 212 6.06 0.72 -14.00
C ASP A 212 6.04 2.09 -13.31
N PRO A 213 7.12 2.90 -13.41
CA PRO A 213 7.19 4.21 -12.76
C PRO A 213 6.22 5.25 -13.36
N SER A 214 5.67 5.02 -14.54
CA SER A 214 4.67 5.91 -15.15
C SER A 214 3.31 5.84 -14.46
N ILE A 215 3.05 4.74 -13.75
CA ILE A 215 1.85 4.52 -12.93
C ILE A 215 2.15 5.08 -11.54
N CYS A 216 1.85 6.35 -11.33
CA CYS A 216 2.31 7.07 -10.15
C CYS A 216 1.16 7.63 -9.30
N VAL A 217 1.31 7.53 -7.97
CA VAL A 217 0.45 8.20 -7.00
C VAL A 217 1.28 9.04 -6.03
N HIS A 218 0.70 10.14 -5.57
CA HIS A 218 1.23 10.96 -4.48
C HIS A 218 0.55 10.56 -3.18
N HIS A 219 1.30 10.00 -2.24
CA HIS A 219 0.78 9.60 -0.92
C HIS A 219 0.90 10.77 0.06
N VAL A 220 -0.22 11.24 0.59
CA VAL A 220 -0.27 12.40 1.50
C VAL A 220 0.30 12.02 2.87
N VAL A 221 1.32 12.76 3.30
CA VAL A 221 2.04 12.55 4.56
C VAL A 221 1.96 13.80 5.42
N GLU A 222 0.95 13.87 6.27
CA GLU A 222 0.79 14.95 7.24
C GLU A 222 1.63 14.73 8.50
N VAL A 223 1.76 15.77 9.31
CA VAL A 223 2.51 15.75 10.59
C VAL A 223 2.13 14.57 11.49
N LYS A 224 0.85 14.19 11.54
CA LYS A 224 0.37 13.05 12.34
C LYS A 224 1.00 11.71 11.96
N LYS A 225 1.38 11.55 10.67
CA LYS A 225 2.09 10.35 10.17
C LYS A 225 3.60 10.41 10.44
N LEU A 226 4.11 11.54 10.92
CA LEU A 226 5.54 11.78 11.20
C LEU A 226 5.87 11.70 12.70
N THR A 227 4.90 11.35 13.54
CA THR A 227 5.08 11.17 14.98
C THR A 227 5.79 9.85 15.28
N SER A 228 6.55 9.81 16.38
CA SER A 228 7.22 8.57 16.84
C SER A 228 6.23 7.44 17.10
N GLU A 229 5.03 7.78 17.59
CA GLU A 229 3.97 6.80 17.84
C GLU A 229 3.46 6.17 16.54
N TYR A 230 3.20 6.99 15.51
CA TYR A 230 2.78 6.48 14.21
C TYR A 230 3.85 5.59 13.59
N MET A 231 5.12 6.04 13.60
CA MET A 231 6.26 5.28 13.07
C MET A 231 6.43 3.94 13.81
N TYR A 232 6.33 3.94 15.15
CA TYR A 232 6.34 2.72 15.95
C TYR A 232 5.21 1.77 15.54
N ARG A 233 3.97 2.29 15.42
CA ARG A 233 2.81 1.48 15.06
C ARG A 233 2.97 0.81 13.70
N VAL A 234 3.48 1.55 12.71
CA VAL A 234 3.73 1.00 11.37
C VAL A 234 4.87 -0.02 11.41
N ALA A 235 6.01 0.33 11.97
CA ALA A 235 7.18 -0.54 12.03
C ALA A 235 6.91 -1.84 12.80
N SER A 236 6.30 -1.74 13.99
CA SER A 236 5.93 -2.91 14.79
C SER A 236 4.83 -3.75 14.11
N GLY A 237 3.92 -3.09 13.36
CA GLY A 237 2.91 -3.76 12.53
C GLY A 237 3.51 -4.63 11.43
N ILE A 238 4.55 -4.14 10.76
CA ILE A 238 5.32 -4.93 9.78
C ILE A 238 5.94 -6.16 10.48
N GLY A 239 6.52 -5.98 11.66
CA GLY A 239 7.09 -7.11 12.43
C GLY A 239 6.05 -8.15 12.81
N ARG A 240 4.88 -7.73 13.32
CA ARG A 240 3.77 -8.64 13.66
C ARG A 240 3.25 -9.40 12.45
N GLY A 241 3.11 -8.74 11.30
CA GLY A 241 2.73 -9.40 10.05
C GLY A 241 3.74 -10.46 9.63
N GLU A 242 5.04 -10.17 9.69
CA GLU A 242 6.09 -11.15 9.39
C GLU A 242 6.08 -12.34 10.36
N LYS A 243 5.79 -12.11 11.66
CA LYS A 243 5.59 -13.18 12.63
C LYS A 243 4.47 -14.11 12.21
N THR A 244 3.28 -13.55 11.98
CA THR A 244 2.10 -14.33 11.55
C THR A 244 2.40 -15.12 10.28
N ARG A 245 2.91 -14.44 9.24
CA ARG A 245 3.22 -15.07 7.96
C ARG A 245 4.23 -16.20 8.05
N THR A 246 5.31 -16.01 8.82
CA THR A 246 6.38 -17.02 8.89
C THR A 246 6.02 -18.19 9.79
N LEU A 247 5.27 -17.97 10.89
CA LEU A 247 4.73 -19.06 11.70
C LEU A 247 3.72 -19.93 10.94
N ASN A 248 2.94 -19.34 10.01
CA ASN A 248 2.06 -20.10 9.12
C ASN A 248 2.81 -21.02 8.15
N ILE A 249 4.11 -20.76 7.91
CA ILE A 249 4.97 -21.64 7.09
C ILE A 249 5.62 -22.70 7.98
N SER A 250 6.41 -22.30 8.98
CA SER A 250 7.04 -23.16 9.97
C SER A 250 7.78 -22.36 11.07
N ASN A 251 8.07 -23.01 12.20
CA ASN A 251 8.93 -22.44 13.24
C ASN A 251 10.35 -22.13 12.71
N GLY A 252 10.87 -22.94 11.79
CA GLY A 252 12.16 -22.69 11.14
C GLY A 252 12.16 -21.42 10.30
N ALA A 253 11.08 -21.17 9.52
CA ALA A 253 10.92 -19.94 8.77
C ALA A 253 10.86 -18.71 9.68
N TYR A 254 10.22 -18.81 10.83
CA TYR A 254 10.17 -17.75 11.83
C TYR A 254 11.56 -17.47 12.44
N LEU A 255 12.31 -18.50 12.82
CA LEU A 255 13.68 -18.33 13.32
C LEU A 255 14.60 -17.68 12.29
N MET A 256 14.53 -18.10 11.03
CA MET A 256 15.28 -17.47 9.94
C MET A 256 14.90 -15.99 9.76
N LYS A 257 13.62 -15.65 9.97
CA LYS A 257 13.17 -14.26 9.91
C LYS A 257 13.72 -13.42 11.06
N ILE A 258 13.82 -13.98 12.27
CA ILE A 258 14.49 -13.29 13.40
C ILE A 258 15.95 -12.99 13.05
N LEU A 259 16.69 -13.96 12.50
CA LEU A 259 18.08 -13.75 12.08
C LEU A 259 18.19 -12.65 11.01
N GLU A 260 17.31 -12.66 10.01
CA GLU A 260 17.24 -11.60 8.99
C GLU A 260 17.03 -10.20 9.62
N TYR A 261 16.15 -10.10 10.62
CA TYR A 261 15.89 -8.82 11.30
C TYR A 261 17.06 -8.36 12.16
N LEU A 262 17.79 -9.27 12.78
CA LEU A 262 19.02 -8.95 13.51
C LEU A 262 20.11 -8.45 12.57
N LEU A 263 20.28 -9.06 11.39
CA LEU A 263 21.20 -8.58 10.36
C LEU A 263 20.81 -7.18 9.86
N LYS A 264 19.51 -6.96 9.60
CA LYS A 264 18.98 -5.63 9.20
C LYS A 264 19.19 -4.58 10.29
N PHE A 265 19.09 -4.96 11.57
CA PHE A 265 19.39 -4.07 12.69
C PHE A 265 20.88 -3.69 12.72
N GLY A 266 21.79 -4.65 12.56
CA GLY A 266 23.22 -4.38 12.43
C GLY A 266 23.54 -3.43 11.27
N ALA A 267 22.94 -3.66 10.09
CA ALA A 267 23.09 -2.79 8.94
C ALA A 267 22.56 -1.36 9.20
N ALA A 268 21.49 -1.22 9.99
CA ALA A 268 20.95 0.09 10.35
C ALA A 268 21.88 0.88 11.29
N ILE A 269 22.61 0.19 12.17
CA ILE A 269 23.65 0.82 13.02
C ILE A 269 24.77 1.39 12.12
N VAL A 270 25.29 0.58 11.18
CA VAL A 270 26.33 1.03 10.22
C VAL A 270 25.85 2.22 9.40
N LEU A 271 24.58 2.18 8.93
CA LEU A 271 23.98 3.29 8.19
C LEU A 271 23.81 4.53 9.07
N GLY A 272 23.44 4.38 10.34
CA GLY A 272 23.37 5.46 11.31
C GLY A 272 24.72 6.16 11.51
N ILE A 273 25.79 5.39 11.67
CA ILE A 273 27.17 5.91 11.74
C ILE A 273 27.51 6.67 10.44
N LYS A 274 27.20 6.12 9.28
CA LYS A 274 27.39 6.78 7.98
C LYS A 274 26.70 8.15 7.93
N TYR A 275 25.45 8.26 8.39
CA TYR A 275 24.73 9.54 8.42
C TYR A 275 25.41 10.57 9.34
N ILE A 276 25.95 10.14 10.48
CA ILE A 276 26.69 11.03 11.39
C ILE A 276 27.96 11.56 10.69
N LEU A 277 28.74 10.68 10.07
CA LEU A 277 29.97 11.04 9.36
C LEU A 277 29.70 11.94 8.12
N GLN A 278 28.52 11.83 7.52
CA GLN A 278 28.08 12.66 6.38
C GLN A 278 27.45 13.99 6.80
N GLY A 279 27.50 14.37 8.08
CA GLY A 279 26.93 15.62 8.58
C GLY A 279 25.38 15.66 8.63
N THR A 280 24.74 14.49 8.58
CA THR A 280 23.25 14.37 8.67
C THR A 280 22.81 13.53 9.88
N PRO A 281 23.27 13.86 11.12
CA PRO A 281 23.03 13.02 12.30
C PRO A 281 21.54 12.85 12.65
N ALA A 282 20.70 13.79 12.26
CA ALA A 282 19.26 13.71 12.47
C ALA A 282 18.62 12.45 11.84
N LYS A 283 19.21 11.88 10.78
CA LYS A 283 18.74 10.66 10.09
C LYS A 283 19.17 9.37 10.78
N ALA A 284 20.18 9.41 11.67
CA ALA A 284 20.76 8.20 12.29
C ALA A 284 19.80 7.50 13.25
N ARG A 285 19.20 8.24 14.20
CA ARG A 285 18.29 7.68 15.19
C ARG A 285 17.03 7.05 14.54
N PRO A 286 16.31 7.70 13.62
CA PRO A 286 15.11 7.12 13.01
C PRO A 286 15.35 5.80 12.26
N VAL A 287 16.48 5.66 11.57
CA VAL A 287 16.77 4.43 10.82
C VAL A 287 17.05 3.24 11.75
N ILE A 288 17.72 3.47 12.89
CA ILE A 288 17.96 2.45 13.91
C ILE A 288 16.63 2.11 14.62
N GLN A 289 15.88 3.14 15.04
CA GLN A 289 14.61 2.98 15.74
C GLN A 289 13.60 2.16 14.91
N PHE A 290 13.51 2.41 13.61
CA PHE A 290 12.69 1.60 12.71
C PHE A 290 12.98 0.10 12.84
N ARG A 291 14.25 -0.30 12.89
CA ARG A 291 14.61 -1.73 12.99
C ARG A 291 14.34 -2.31 14.37
N VAL A 292 14.55 -1.52 15.42
CA VAL A 292 14.17 -1.90 16.79
C VAL A 292 12.67 -2.16 16.90
N ASP A 293 11.85 -1.24 16.38
CA ASP A 293 10.41 -1.34 16.49
C ASP A 293 9.83 -2.48 15.63
N ALA A 294 10.38 -2.69 14.44
CA ALA A 294 10.04 -3.84 13.62
C ALA A 294 10.43 -5.18 14.28
N LEU A 295 11.59 -5.25 14.93
CA LEU A 295 12.01 -6.44 15.68
C LEU A 295 11.12 -6.68 16.90
N LYS A 296 10.72 -5.63 17.65
CA LYS A 296 9.74 -5.78 18.75
C LYS A 296 8.43 -6.39 18.25
N GLY A 297 7.90 -5.89 17.14
CA GLY A 297 6.69 -6.44 16.53
C GLY A 297 6.85 -7.92 16.12
N LEU A 298 7.99 -8.29 15.53
CA LEU A 298 8.30 -9.69 15.18
C LEU A 298 8.35 -10.61 16.40
N LEU A 299 8.88 -10.11 17.52
CA LEU A 299 8.95 -10.87 18.79
C LEU A 299 7.63 -10.87 19.57
N GLY A 300 6.63 -10.07 19.15
CA GLY A 300 5.33 -9.96 19.81
C GLY A 300 5.33 -9.06 21.05
N LYS A 301 6.21 -8.04 21.02
CA LYS A 301 6.34 -7.05 22.11
C LYS A 301 5.76 -5.70 21.67
#